data_ff0c394d5f185316b1fbdff7c1507897
#
_entry.id   ff0c394d5f185316b1fbdff7c1507897
#
_cell.length_a   1.000
_cell.length_b   1.000
_cell.length_c   1.000
_cell.angle_alpha   90.00
_cell.angle_beta   90.00
_cell.angle_gamma   90.00
#
_symmetry.space_group_name_H-M   'P 1'
#
loop_
_entity.id
_entity.type
_entity.pdbx_description
1 polymer ?
#
loop_
_entity_poly.entity_id
_entity_poly.type
_entity_poly.pdbx_seq_one_letter_code
_entity_poly.pdbx_strand_id
1 'polypeptide(L)'
;YDKWHDYRLIAIDGSTCRLPYSEKIVEEFGVADTSETETPIILARLSQAYDMLNHIVVDARMDTYLTSEHELAERHIEHLQKKDLLLYDRNYASFWMFALLLSKGMHFCARLKVGSWKLAKELAASGKNEIIAEIHASKASKRKCKELGLEYQPIKLRFICIELDTGEKEVLVTDLLDKIEYEEFEKLYHLRWFVEESYKHLKSRVQIETFTGKSPWAVKQDFFAKIFTGNLTAILAFPAHDIIEKQTKGRKAAYQLNFTQALSKMKDSVILLIIRPASKVKEYLFQLLELFCANIEIIRPNRKNPHHFR
;
A
#
# COMPACT_ATOMS: atom_id res chain seq x y z
N TYR A 1 -13.51 -4.90 -11.46
CA TYR A 1 -12.93 -4.45 -10.18
C TYR A 1 -12.86 -5.63 -9.21
N ASP A 2 -11.67 -6.06 -8.87
CA ASP A 2 -11.41 -7.28 -8.13
C ASP A 2 -11.55 -7.07 -6.62
N LYS A 3 -12.17 -8.04 -5.95
CA LYS A 3 -12.36 -8.07 -4.50
C LYS A 3 -11.98 -9.43 -3.95
N TRP A 4 -11.64 -9.46 -2.68
CA TRP A 4 -11.39 -10.67 -1.92
C TRP A 4 -12.53 -10.87 -0.90
N HIS A 5 -13.34 -11.92 -1.05
CA HIS A 5 -14.54 -12.17 -0.22
C HIS A 5 -15.42 -10.92 -0.03
N ASP A 6 -15.71 -10.17 -1.11
CA ASP A 6 -16.43 -8.91 -1.10
C ASP A 6 -15.73 -7.72 -0.44
N TYR A 7 -14.53 -7.88 0.08
CA TYR A 7 -13.71 -6.80 0.60
C TYR A 7 -12.81 -6.19 -0.49
N ARG A 8 -12.69 -4.87 -0.47
CA ARG A 8 -11.59 -4.19 -1.15
C ARG A 8 -10.35 -4.26 -0.25
N LEU A 9 -9.25 -4.79 -0.77
CA LEU A 9 -8.03 -4.96 0.00
C LEU A 9 -7.15 -3.72 -0.09
N ILE A 10 -6.97 -3.03 1.02
CA ILE A 10 -6.16 -1.83 1.10
C ILE A 10 -4.93 -2.07 1.98
N ALA A 11 -3.74 -1.78 1.47
CA ALA A 11 -2.55 -1.68 2.30
C ALA A 11 -2.17 -0.21 2.48
N ILE A 12 -1.84 0.18 3.70
CA ILE A 12 -1.25 1.48 3.99
C ILE A 12 0.22 1.25 4.33
N ASP A 13 1.09 1.99 3.65
CA ASP A 13 2.52 1.94 3.90
C ASP A 13 3.16 3.30 3.67
N GLY A 14 4.33 3.51 4.27
CA GLY A 14 5.10 4.74 4.20
C GLY A 14 6.41 4.55 3.45
N SER A 15 6.94 5.66 2.94
CA SER A 15 8.29 5.74 2.37
C SER A 15 8.85 7.13 2.57
N THR A 16 10.10 7.33 2.21
CA THR A 16 10.73 8.65 2.17
C THR A 16 11.11 9.01 0.75
N CYS A 17 11.17 10.29 0.48
CA CYS A 17 11.56 10.85 -0.80
C CYS A 17 12.53 12.02 -0.57
N ARG A 18 13.66 12.01 -1.28
CA ARG A 18 14.61 13.13 -1.24
C ARG A 18 14.09 14.29 -2.09
N LEU A 19 14.10 15.49 -1.51
CA LEU A 19 13.63 16.71 -2.17
C LEU A 19 14.81 17.56 -2.66
N PRO A 20 14.59 18.38 -3.73
CA PRO A 20 15.60 19.34 -4.17
C PRO A 20 15.77 20.45 -3.14
N TYR A 21 16.97 21.02 -3.07
CA TYR A 21 17.24 22.13 -2.14
C TYR A 21 16.65 23.43 -2.67
N SER A 22 15.88 24.12 -1.82
CA SER A 22 15.59 25.56 -1.85
C SER A 22 15.14 26.00 -0.46
N GLU A 23 15.26 27.30 -0.15
CA GLU A 23 14.82 27.86 1.13
C GLU A 23 13.33 27.57 1.40
N LYS A 24 12.48 27.72 0.38
CA LYS A 24 11.04 27.42 0.49
C LYS A 24 10.73 25.96 0.78
N ILE A 25 11.52 25.02 0.25
CA ILE A 25 11.37 23.59 0.52
C ILE A 25 11.86 23.30 1.94
N VAL A 26 12.94 23.91 2.39
CA VAL A 26 13.40 23.81 3.79
C VAL A 26 12.34 24.33 4.76
N GLU A 27 11.72 25.47 4.45
CA GLU A 27 10.65 26.05 5.27
C GLU A 27 9.43 25.11 5.40
N GLU A 28 8.99 24.51 4.31
CA GLU A 28 7.81 23.61 4.28
C GLU A 28 8.07 22.22 4.87
N PHE A 29 9.20 21.59 4.53
CA PHE A 29 9.46 20.19 4.83
C PHE A 29 10.46 19.96 5.96
N GLY A 30 11.21 21.01 6.33
CA GLY A 30 12.30 20.91 7.32
C GLY A 30 13.56 20.23 6.76
N VAL A 31 14.57 20.11 7.61
CA VAL A 31 15.83 19.42 7.33
C VAL A 31 15.81 18.08 8.11
N ALA A 32 16.08 16.97 7.41
CA ALA A 32 16.05 15.66 8.02
C ALA A 32 17.34 15.32 8.78
N ASP A 33 18.49 15.69 8.23
CA ASP A 33 19.81 15.48 8.84
C ASP A 33 20.81 16.52 8.37
N THR A 34 21.70 16.93 9.27
CA THR A 34 22.78 17.88 9.00
C THR A 34 24.16 17.36 9.38
N SER A 35 24.26 16.13 9.88
CA SER A 35 25.44 15.69 10.65
C SER A 35 26.65 15.25 9.82
N GLU A 36 26.51 14.94 8.53
CA GLU A 36 27.59 14.35 7.73
C GLU A 36 27.87 15.03 6.38
N THR A 37 27.05 16.00 5.95
CA THR A 37 27.21 16.65 4.64
C THR A 37 27.17 18.17 4.73
N GLU A 38 28.00 18.86 3.91
CA GLU A 38 27.96 20.34 3.79
C GLU A 38 26.59 20.86 3.29
N THR A 39 25.82 20.01 2.62
CA THR A 39 24.48 20.34 2.10
C THR A 39 23.38 19.64 2.91
N PRO A 40 22.40 20.36 3.43
CA PRO A 40 21.31 19.78 4.20
C PRO A 40 20.51 18.78 3.37
N ILE A 41 20.20 17.62 3.96
CA ILE A 41 19.33 16.62 3.35
C ILE A 41 17.89 16.93 3.71
N ILE A 42 17.06 17.16 2.69
CA ILE A 42 15.64 17.43 2.85
C ILE A 42 14.88 16.17 2.42
N LEU A 43 14.08 15.62 3.32
CA LEU A 43 13.23 14.46 3.07
C LEU A 43 11.76 14.82 3.25
N ALA A 44 10.92 14.30 2.38
CA ALA A 44 9.49 14.22 2.61
C ALA A 44 9.11 12.80 3.06
N ARG A 45 8.13 12.70 3.94
CA ARG A 45 7.42 11.45 4.24
C ARG A 45 6.33 11.26 3.19
N LEU A 46 6.35 10.11 2.54
CA LEU A 46 5.29 9.68 1.64
C LEU A 46 4.45 8.62 2.36
N SER A 47 3.16 8.62 2.09
CA SER A 47 2.27 7.54 2.51
C SER A 47 1.21 7.32 1.44
N GLN A 48 0.83 6.07 1.22
CA GLN A 48 -0.24 5.71 0.29
C GLN A 48 -1.17 4.65 0.88
N ALA A 49 -2.46 4.81 0.61
CA ALA A 49 -3.46 3.76 0.74
C ALA A 49 -3.62 3.10 -0.64
N TYR A 50 -3.20 1.86 -0.77
CA TYR A 50 -3.07 1.15 -2.03
C TYR A 50 -4.03 -0.03 -2.12
N ASP A 51 -4.87 -0.05 -3.15
CA ASP A 51 -5.70 -1.19 -3.51
C ASP A 51 -4.83 -2.24 -4.20
N MET A 52 -4.59 -3.32 -3.49
CA MET A 52 -3.60 -4.33 -3.88
C MET A 52 -4.06 -5.19 -5.06
N LEU A 53 -5.35 -5.46 -5.19
CA LEU A 53 -5.87 -6.29 -6.27
C LEU A 53 -6.03 -5.50 -7.58
N ASN A 54 -6.30 -4.20 -7.46
CA ASN A 54 -6.58 -3.34 -8.60
C ASN A 54 -5.40 -2.43 -8.96
N HIS A 55 -4.30 -2.48 -8.21
CA HIS A 55 -3.09 -1.68 -8.42
C HIS A 55 -3.34 -0.16 -8.46
N ILE A 56 -4.30 0.31 -7.64
CA ILE A 56 -4.72 1.71 -7.60
C ILE A 56 -4.31 2.33 -6.26
N VAL A 57 -3.65 3.48 -6.31
CA VAL A 57 -3.45 4.34 -5.13
C VAL A 57 -4.76 5.07 -4.86
N VAL A 58 -5.45 4.70 -3.78
CA VAL A 58 -6.76 5.27 -3.39
C VAL A 58 -6.58 6.65 -2.79
N ASP A 59 -5.56 6.83 -1.97
CA ASP A 59 -5.14 8.11 -1.41
C ASP A 59 -3.62 8.15 -1.24
N ALA A 60 -3.01 9.30 -1.49
CA ALA A 60 -1.58 9.51 -1.37
C ALA A 60 -1.29 10.79 -0.60
N ARG A 61 -0.28 10.75 0.25
CA ARG A 61 0.15 11.86 1.11
C ARG A 61 1.63 12.13 0.94
N MET A 62 1.97 13.41 0.96
CA MET A 62 3.34 13.91 1.05
C MET A 62 3.37 14.98 2.15
N ASP A 63 4.20 14.77 3.14
CA ASP A 63 4.30 15.64 4.30
C ASP A 63 5.76 15.78 4.75
N THR A 64 6.02 16.62 5.74
CA THR A 64 7.34 16.71 6.35
C THR A 64 7.81 15.34 6.89
N TYR A 65 9.11 15.10 6.86
CA TYR A 65 9.69 13.85 7.39
C TYR A 65 9.36 13.60 8.86
N LEU A 66 9.07 14.65 9.62
CA LEU A 66 8.71 14.56 11.04
C LEU A 66 7.29 14.04 11.29
N THR A 67 6.41 14.12 10.31
CA THR A 67 5.05 13.56 10.42
C THR A 67 5.13 12.04 10.55
N SER A 68 4.49 11.48 11.57
CA SER A 68 4.54 10.05 11.81
C SER A 68 3.73 9.25 10.78
N GLU A 69 4.15 8.01 10.51
CA GLU A 69 3.41 7.10 9.63
C GLU A 69 1.99 6.81 10.14
N HIS A 70 1.82 6.75 11.47
CA HIS A 70 0.50 6.57 12.08
C HIS A 70 -0.44 7.75 11.83
N GLU A 71 0.08 8.97 11.88
CA GLU A 71 -0.72 10.17 11.60
C GLU A 71 -1.15 10.21 10.13
N LEU A 72 -0.26 9.86 9.21
CA LEU A 72 -0.61 9.76 7.80
C LEU A 72 -1.61 8.63 7.54
N ALA A 73 -1.45 7.48 8.21
CA ALA A 73 -2.40 6.39 8.13
C ALA A 73 -3.79 6.78 8.63
N GLU A 74 -3.87 7.53 9.74
CA GLU A 74 -5.13 8.07 10.26
C GLU A 74 -5.82 8.97 9.23
N ARG A 75 -5.07 9.86 8.57
CA ARG A 75 -5.61 10.76 7.53
C ARG A 75 -6.10 10.01 6.29
N HIS A 76 -5.53 8.86 5.95
CA HIS A 76 -6.03 8.02 4.84
C HIS A 76 -7.43 7.46 5.10
N ILE A 77 -7.75 7.14 6.37
CA ILE A 77 -9.02 6.49 6.75
C ILE A 77 -10.24 7.30 6.33
N GLU A 78 -10.14 8.62 6.27
CA GLU A 78 -11.22 9.52 5.82
C GLU A 78 -11.62 9.29 4.35
N HIS A 79 -10.72 8.76 3.52
CA HIS A 79 -10.89 8.51 2.09
C HIS A 79 -11.24 7.05 1.78
N LEU A 80 -11.29 6.20 2.80
CA LEU A 80 -11.60 4.80 2.67
C LEU A 80 -13.11 4.54 2.83
N GLN A 81 -13.54 3.34 2.46
CA GLN A 81 -14.94 2.96 2.44
C GLN A 81 -15.28 1.96 3.55
N LYS A 82 -16.54 1.91 3.94
CA LYS A 82 -17.04 0.80 4.75
C LYS A 82 -16.75 -0.53 4.05
N LYS A 83 -16.44 -1.55 4.83
CA LYS A 83 -16.03 -2.89 4.34
C LYS A 83 -14.70 -2.92 3.60
N ASP A 84 -13.85 -1.87 3.63
CA ASP A 84 -12.46 -2.05 3.26
C ASP A 84 -11.79 -2.96 4.29
N LEU A 85 -10.97 -3.89 3.83
CA LEU A 85 -10.11 -4.72 4.66
C LEU A 85 -8.68 -4.19 4.56
N LEU A 86 -8.21 -3.62 5.66
CA LEU A 86 -6.89 -3.00 5.72
C LEU A 86 -5.83 -4.02 6.13
N LEU A 87 -4.78 -4.15 5.34
CA LEU A 87 -3.61 -4.96 5.68
C LEU A 87 -2.50 -4.06 6.21
N TYR A 88 -2.15 -4.26 7.47
CA TYR A 88 -1.17 -3.45 8.17
C TYR A 88 0.10 -4.21 8.53
N ASP A 89 1.25 -3.57 8.35
CA ASP A 89 2.50 -4.04 8.95
C ASP A 89 2.47 -3.86 10.48
N ARG A 90 3.40 -4.55 11.15
CA ARG A 90 3.60 -4.54 12.60
C ARG A 90 3.77 -3.13 13.21
N ASN A 91 4.19 -2.15 12.42
CA ASN A 91 4.35 -0.78 12.88
C ASN A 91 3.01 -0.09 13.12
N TYR A 92 1.95 -0.45 12.41
CA TYR A 92 0.62 0.18 12.52
C TYR A 92 -0.28 -0.51 13.55
N ALA A 93 0.08 -1.71 14.01
CA ALA A 93 -0.74 -2.50 14.92
C ALA A 93 -0.84 -1.84 16.30
N SER A 94 -1.97 -1.22 16.58
CA SER A 94 -2.27 -0.58 17.86
C SER A 94 -3.75 -0.65 18.17
N PHE A 95 -4.10 -0.68 19.46
CA PHE A 95 -5.49 -0.74 19.90
C PHE A 95 -6.33 0.43 19.34
N TRP A 96 -5.80 1.66 19.41
CA TRP A 96 -6.55 2.83 18.95
C TRP A 96 -6.78 2.83 17.44
N MET A 97 -5.84 2.29 16.64
CA MET A 97 -6.02 2.14 15.20
C MET A 97 -7.14 1.13 14.89
N PHE A 98 -7.15 -0.01 15.59
CA PHE A 98 -8.22 -1.00 15.46
C PHE A 98 -9.58 -0.43 15.85
N ALA A 99 -9.65 0.30 16.98
CA ALA A 99 -10.87 0.97 17.40
C ALA A 99 -11.37 1.99 16.36
N LEU A 100 -10.45 2.76 15.78
CA LEU A 100 -10.79 3.74 14.74
C LEU A 100 -11.37 3.07 13.49
N LEU A 101 -10.73 2.00 12.99
CA LEU A 101 -11.22 1.26 11.81
C LEU A 101 -12.61 0.68 12.06
N LEU A 102 -12.81 0.01 13.18
CA LEU A 102 -14.09 -0.59 13.54
C LEU A 102 -15.19 0.48 13.70
N SER A 103 -14.87 1.64 14.26
CA SER A 103 -15.83 2.76 14.37
C SER A 103 -16.30 3.29 13.01
N LYS A 104 -15.49 3.12 11.96
CA LYS A 104 -15.81 3.49 10.58
C LYS A 104 -16.45 2.34 9.78
N GLY A 105 -16.63 1.17 10.38
CA GLY A 105 -17.16 -0.03 9.72
C GLY A 105 -16.19 -0.66 8.72
N MET A 106 -14.90 -0.49 8.95
CA MET A 106 -13.81 -1.11 8.19
C MET A 106 -13.29 -2.33 8.94
N HIS A 107 -12.64 -3.22 8.20
CA HIS A 107 -12.01 -4.42 8.73
C HIS A 107 -10.49 -4.33 8.63
N PHE A 108 -9.78 -5.18 9.35
CA PHE A 108 -8.33 -5.21 9.29
C PHE A 108 -7.75 -6.61 9.46
N CYS A 109 -6.55 -6.81 8.93
CA CYS A 109 -5.64 -7.89 9.26
C CYS A 109 -4.24 -7.27 9.42
N ALA A 110 -3.68 -7.33 10.62
CA ALA A 110 -2.43 -6.70 10.96
C ALA A 110 -1.42 -7.72 11.48
N ARG A 111 -0.15 -7.59 11.05
CA ARG A 111 0.95 -8.35 11.66
C ARG A 111 1.30 -7.75 13.01
N LEU A 112 1.56 -8.62 13.99
CA LEU A 112 1.98 -8.21 15.32
C LEU A 112 3.49 -8.41 15.51
N LYS A 113 4.10 -7.52 16.28
CA LYS A 113 5.43 -7.76 16.83
C LYS A 113 5.28 -8.71 18.03
N VAL A 114 5.60 -9.99 17.84
CA VAL A 114 5.38 -11.08 18.81
C VAL A 114 5.89 -10.71 20.21
N GLY A 115 7.07 -10.08 20.31
CA GLY A 115 7.64 -9.67 21.60
C GLY A 115 6.91 -8.53 22.32
N SER A 116 6.07 -7.77 21.62
CA SER A 116 5.37 -6.60 22.19
C SER A 116 3.92 -6.89 22.62
N TRP A 117 3.33 -7.99 22.14
CA TRP A 117 1.96 -8.38 22.45
C TRP A 117 1.95 -9.68 23.24
N LYS A 118 1.46 -9.64 24.50
CA LYS A 118 1.42 -10.81 25.38
C LYS A 118 0.70 -12.00 24.73
N LEU A 119 -0.50 -11.77 24.18
CA LEU A 119 -1.28 -12.82 23.49
C LEU A 119 -0.55 -13.39 22.27
N ALA A 120 0.14 -12.57 21.49
CA ALA A 120 0.90 -13.05 20.35
C ALA A 120 2.08 -13.93 20.77
N LYS A 121 2.79 -13.55 21.87
CA LYS A 121 3.88 -14.36 22.44
C LYS A 121 3.37 -15.69 22.99
N GLU A 122 2.24 -15.68 23.70
CA GLU A 122 1.61 -16.88 24.25
C GLU A 122 1.13 -17.82 23.15
N LEU A 123 0.48 -17.28 22.11
CA LEU A 123 0.03 -18.07 20.95
C LEU A 123 1.21 -18.72 20.22
N ALA A 124 2.25 -17.94 19.89
CA ALA A 124 3.44 -18.47 19.21
C ALA A 124 4.15 -19.60 19.98
N ALA A 125 4.08 -19.57 21.32
CA ALA A 125 4.65 -20.59 22.18
C ALA A 125 3.73 -21.80 22.43
N SER A 126 2.41 -21.65 22.23
CA SER A 126 1.41 -22.66 22.61
C SER A 126 1.28 -23.84 21.65
N GLY A 127 1.82 -23.74 20.43
CA GLY A 127 1.59 -24.73 19.36
C GLY A 127 0.18 -24.70 18.75
N LYS A 128 -0.68 -23.76 19.17
CA LYS A 128 -2.01 -23.55 18.56
C LYS A 128 -1.88 -22.66 17.32
N ASN A 129 -2.73 -22.89 16.34
CA ASN A 129 -2.77 -22.09 15.14
C ASN A 129 -3.49 -20.75 15.33
N GLU A 130 -4.51 -20.73 16.19
CA GLU A 130 -5.30 -19.51 16.43
C GLU A 130 -5.95 -19.47 17.81
N ILE A 131 -6.32 -18.29 18.24
CA ILE A 131 -7.15 -18.01 19.42
C ILE A 131 -8.04 -16.80 19.16
N ILE A 132 -9.21 -16.77 19.80
CA ILE A 132 -10.05 -15.57 19.89
C ILE A 132 -9.93 -15.04 21.32
N ALA A 133 -9.60 -13.75 21.45
CA ALA A 133 -9.43 -13.12 22.75
C ALA A 133 -9.86 -11.65 22.72
N GLU A 134 -10.19 -11.10 23.87
CA GLU A 134 -10.42 -9.67 24.06
C GLU A 134 -9.11 -8.95 24.37
N ILE A 135 -8.95 -7.78 23.75
CA ILE A 135 -7.84 -6.87 24.05
C ILE A 135 -8.36 -5.59 24.72
N HIS A 136 -7.50 -5.03 25.56
CA HIS A 136 -7.77 -3.81 26.29
C HIS A 136 -6.77 -2.72 25.92
N ALA A 137 -7.24 -1.44 25.89
CA ALA A 137 -6.38 -0.32 25.58
C ALA A 137 -5.35 -0.07 26.68
N SER A 138 -4.11 0.17 26.27
CA SER A 138 -3.09 0.77 27.13
C SER A 138 -3.46 2.20 27.51
N LYS A 139 -2.78 2.79 28.51
CA LYS A 139 -2.99 4.20 28.88
C LYS A 139 -2.81 5.15 27.67
N ALA A 140 -1.80 4.90 26.84
CA ALA A 140 -1.53 5.68 25.65
C ALA A 140 -2.66 5.55 24.60
N SER A 141 -3.13 4.32 24.34
CA SER A 141 -4.26 4.08 23.43
C SER A 141 -5.55 4.71 23.92
N LYS A 142 -5.84 4.66 25.23
CA LYS A 142 -7.01 5.34 25.83
C LYS A 142 -6.99 6.84 25.58
N ARG A 143 -5.80 7.48 25.76
CA ARG A 143 -5.65 8.91 25.47
C ARG A 143 -5.91 9.21 23.99
N LYS A 144 -5.30 8.43 23.09
CA LYS A 144 -5.50 8.64 21.64
C LYS A 144 -6.95 8.38 21.21
N CYS A 145 -7.63 7.37 21.75
CA CYS A 145 -9.06 7.16 21.51
C CYS A 145 -9.90 8.37 21.93
N LYS A 146 -9.60 8.95 23.12
CA LYS A 146 -10.29 10.15 23.60
C LYS A 146 -10.05 11.36 22.67
N GLU A 147 -8.82 11.56 22.21
CA GLU A 147 -8.46 12.61 21.24
C GLU A 147 -9.24 12.46 19.93
N LEU A 148 -9.50 11.22 19.50
CA LEU A 148 -10.27 10.87 18.30
C LEU A 148 -11.81 10.84 18.53
N GLY A 149 -12.28 11.13 19.72
CA GLY A 149 -13.71 11.03 20.06
C GLY A 149 -14.27 9.61 20.06
N LEU A 150 -13.40 8.59 20.24
CA LEU A 150 -13.81 7.20 20.27
C LEU A 150 -14.13 6.75 21.69
N GLU A 151 -15.26 6.07 21.83
CA GLU A 151 -15.57 5.37 23.09
C GLU A 151 -14.61 4.18 23.26
N TYR A 152 -14.13 4.02 24.51
CA TYR A 152 -13.32 2.86 24.86
C TYR A 152 -14.22 1.68 25.21
N GLN A 153 -14.08 0.61 24.44
CA GLN A 153 -14.63 -0.70 24.75
C GLN A 153 -13.59 -1.78 24.46
N PRO A 154 -13.53 -2.89 25.20
CA PRO A 154 -12.71 -4.03 24.85
C PRO A 154 -13.04 -4.52 23.42
N ILE A 155 -12.04 -4.93 22.67
CA ILE A 155 -12.21 -5.41 21.31
C ILE A 155 -11.93 -6.91 21.27
N LYS A 156 -12.91 -7.69 20.78
CA LYS A 156 -12.75 -9.13 20.55
C LYS A 156 -12.08 -9.36 19.20
N LEU A 157 -10.94 -10.03 19.18
CA LEU A 157 -10.12 -10.24 17.99
C LEU A 157 -9.69 -11.70 17.85
N ARG A 158 -9.46 -12.11 16.62
CA ARG A 158 -8.86 -13.40 16.25
C ARG A 158 -7.36 -13.19 16.02
N PHE A 159 -6.55 -13.98 16.72
CA PHE A 159 -5.10 -14.04 16.57
C PHE A 159 -4.74 -15.32 15.85
N ILE A 160 -3.89 -15.24 14.83
CA ILE A 160 -3.55 -16.32 13.91
C ILE A 160 -2.03 -16.45 13.89
N CYS A 161 -1.52 -17.65 14.17
CA CYS A 161 -0.09 -17.93 14.15
C CYS A 161 0.25 -18.72 12.89
N ILE A 162 1.05 -18.13 12.01
CA ILE A 162 1.52 -18.73 10.77
C ILE A 162 2.98 -19.12 10.96
N GLU A 163 3.32 -20.35 10.62
CA GLU A 163 4.71 -20.82 10.58
C GLU A 163 5.22 -20.73 9.13
N LEU A 164 6.22 -19.89 8.93
CA LEU A 164 6.83 -19.70 7.61
C LEU A 164 7.75 -20.86 7.26
N ASP A 165 8.05 -21.07 5.98
CA ASP A 165 9.01 -22.08 5.49
C ASP A 165 10.39 -22.01 6.18
N THR A 166 10.74 -20.87 6.75
CA THR A 166 11.97 -20.64 7.49
C THR A 166 11.93 -21.16 8.93
N GLY A 167 10.76 -21.62 9.41
CA GLY A 167 10.50 -21.96 10.81
C GLY A 167 10.23 -20.74 11.71
N GLU A 168 10.25 -19.52 11.15
CA GLU A 168 9.87 -18.31 11.88
C GLU A 168 8.34 -18.24 12.02
N LYS A 169 7.85 -17.82 13.18
CA LYS A 169 6.42 -17.64 13.44
C LYS A 169 6.01 -16.18 13.29
N GLU A 170 5.00 -15.97 12.48
CA GLU A 170 4.30 -14.70 12.37
C GLU A 170 2.95 -14.78 13.07
N VAL A 171 2.56 -13.71 13.76
CA VAL A 171 1.23 -13.62 14.36
C VAL A 171 0.48 -12.47 13.72
N LEU A 172 -0.67 -12.81 13.14
CA LEU A 172 -1.63 -11.86 12.61
C LEU A 172 -2.75 -11.64 13.61
N VAL A 173 -3.40 -10.48 13.55
CA VAL A 173 -4.59 -10.14 14.32
C VAL A 173 -5.64 -9.53 13.41
N THR A 174 -6.91 -9.93 13.58
CA THR A 174 -8.02 -9.47 12.76
C THR A 174 -9.33 -9.41 13.55
N ASP A 175 -10.27 -8.60 13.09
CA ASP A 175 -11.66 -8.57 13.56
C ASP A 175 -12.58 -9.56 12.81
N LEU A 176 -12.06 -10.26 11.78
CA LEU A 176 -12.77 -11.31 11.04
C LEU A 176 -12.74 -12.61 11.86
N LEU A 177 -13.74 -12.80 12.74
CA LEU A 177 -13.72 -13.86 13.75
C LEU A 177 -14.00 -15.25 13.17
N ASP A 178 -14.90 -15.38 12.18
CA ASP A 178 -15.50 -16.64 11.75
C ASP A 178 -15.79 -16.74 10.24
N LYS A 179 -15.45 -15.70 9.46
CA LYS A 179 -15.84 -15.64 8.05
C LYS A 179 -14.80 -16.21 7.07
N ILE A 180 -13.58 -16.35 7.56
CA ILE A 180 -12.41 -16.68 6.72
C ILE A 180 -11.71 -17.87 7.34
N GLU A 181 -11.40 -18.85 6.51
CA GLU A 181 -10.66 -20.03 6.95
C GLU A 181 -9.21 -19.68 7.32
N TYR A 182 -8.64 -20.41 8.28
CA TYR A 182 -7.29 -20.18 8.77
C TYR A 182 -6.25 -20.17 7.63
N GLU A 183 -6.35 -21.10 6.70
CA GLU A 183 -5.42 -21.32 5.60
C GLU A 183 -5.37 -20.17 4.59
N GLU A 184 -6.37 -19.31 4.60
CA GLU A 184 -6.43 -18.16 3.69
C GLU A 184 -5.63 -16.96 4.19
N PHE A 185 -5.37 -16.86 5.50
CA PHE A 185 -4.73 -15.68 6.08
C PHE A 185 -3.26 -15.50 5.67
N GLU A 186 -2.53 -16.58 5.45
CA GLU A 186 -1.17 -16.51 4.93
C GLU A 186 -1.15 -15.87 3.53
N LYS A 187 -2.02 -16.37 2.64
CA LYS A 187 -2.15 -15.83 1.27
C LYS A 187 -2.65 -14.39 1.29
N LEU A 188 -3.65 -14.10 2.12
CA LEU A 188 -4.18 -12.74 2.29
C LEU A 188 -3.06 -11.78 2.71
N TYR A 189 -2.33 -12.11 3.77
CA TYR A 189 -1.32 -11.22 4.29
C TYR A 189 -0.12 -11.06 3.34
N HIS A 190 0.19 -12.07 2.55
CA HIS A 190 1.20 -12.00 1.51
C HIS A 190 0.91 -10.93 0.45
N LEU A 191 -0.38 -10.66 0.16
CA LEU A 191 -0.78 -9.60 -0.77
C LEU A 191 -0.33 -8.19 -0.32
N ARG A 192 -0.12 -7.97 0.98
CA ARG A 192 0.40 -6.69 1.50
C ARG A 192 1.71 -6.28 0.82
N TRP A 193 2.49 -7.25 0.34
CA TRP A 193 3.74 -6.98 -0.36
C TRP A 193 3.58 -6.11 -1.61
N PHE A 194 2.40 -6.10 -2.24
CA PHE A 194 2.15 -5.27 -3.43
C PHE A 194 2.28 -3.76 -3.16
N VAL A 195 2.04 -3.27 -1.94
CA VAL A 195 2.28 -1.86 -1.63
C VAL A 195 3.76 -1.51 -1.66
N GLU A 196 4.64 -2.40 -1.22
CA GLU A 196 6.09 -2.21 -1.31
C GLU A 196 6.57 -2.24 -2.77
N GLU A 197 5.99 -3.11 -3.59
CA GLU A 197 6.25 -3.14 -5.03
C GLU A 197 5.77 -1.85 -5.72
N SER A 198 4.61 -1.31 -5.31
CA SER A 198 4.12 -0.01 -5.77
C SER A 198 5.16 1.09 -5.53
N TYR A 199 5.75 1.18 -4.34
CA TYR A 199 6.83 2.13 -4.07
C TYR A 199 8.09 1.88 -4.92
N LYS A 200 8.46 0.63 -5.16
CA LYS A 200 9.58 0.31 -6.08
C LYS A 200 9.31 0.83 -7.48
N HIS A 201 8.07 0.67 -7.97
CA HIS A 201 7.66 1.23 -9.26
C HIS A 201 7.71 2.76 -9.27
N LEU A 202 7.17 3.42 -8.25
CA LEU A 202 7.21 4.87 -8.11
C LEU A 202 8.65 5.41 -8.09
N LYS A 203 9.54 4.80 -7.32
CA LYS A 203 10.94 5.23 -7.21
C LYS A 203 11.75 4.93 -8.45
N SER A 204 11.70 3.70 -8.97
CA SER A 204 12.59 3.25 -10.06
C SER A 204 12.05 3.59 -11.45
N ARG A 205 10.75 3.55 -11.68
CA ARG A 205 10.15 3.67 -13.01
C ARG A 205 9.52 5.04 -13.25
N VAL A 206 8.77 5.52 -12.28
CA VAL A 206 8.18 6.87 -12.34
C VAL A 206 9.19 7.94 -11.90
N GLN A 207 10.29 7.52 -11.28
CA GLN A 207 11.36 8.41 -10.81
C GLN A 207 10.80 9.50 -9.90
N ILE A 208 10.11 9.09 -8.82
CA ILE A 208 9.37 10.00 -7.94
C ILE A 208 10.25 11.09 -7.35
N GLU A 209 11.56 10.87 -7.24
CA GLU A 209 12.55 11.80 -6.73
C GLU A 209 13.11 12.77 -7.81
N THR A 210 12.63 12.69 -9.06
CA THR A 210 12.98 13.63 -10.11
C THR A 210 11.91 14.72 -10.18
N PHE A 211 12.24 15.91 -9.72
CA PHE A 211 11.32 17.06 -9.68
C PHE A 211 11.66 18.08 -10.75
N THR A 212 10.62 18.65 -11.38
CA THR A 212 10.76 19.67 -12.43
C THR A 212 11.00 21.07 -11.86
N GLY A 213 10.63 21.29 -10.60
CA GLY A 213 10.77 22.58 -9.92
C GLY A 213 11.31 22.47 -8.50
N LYS A 214 11.69 23.61 -7.94
CA LYS A 214 12.25 23.76 -6.59
C LYS A 214 11.34 24.57 -5.65
N SER A 215 10.02 24.48 -5.83
CA SER A 215 9.05 25.02 -4.90
C SER A 215 8.21 23.89 -4.29
N PRO A 216 7.65 24.07 -3.07
CA PRO A 216 6.78 23.05 -2.46
C PRO A 216 5.61 22.64 -3.36
N TRP A 217 5.00 23.61 -4.04
CA TRP A 217 3.92 23.37 -4.99
C TRP A 217 4.34 22.51 -6.18
N ALA A 218 5.49 22.83 -6.80
CA ALA A 218 6.00 22.06 -7.93
C ALA A 218 6.31 20.61 -7.53
N VAL A 219 6.92 20.42 -6.35
CA VAL A 219 7.21 19.09 -5.81
C VAL A 219 5.92 18.30 -5.55
N LYS A 220 4.93 18.89 -4.90
CA LYS A 220 3.63 18.26 -4.66
C LYS A 220 2.90 17.96 -5.97
N GLN A 221 2.92 18.89 -6.93
CA GLN A 221 2.33 18.68 -8.26
C GLN A 221 2.98 17.51 -9.00
N ASP A 222 4.30 17.43 -9.02
CA ASP A 222 5.03 16.32 -9.65
C ASP A 222 4.69 14.98 -8.98
N PHE A 223 4.61 14.95 -7.64
CA PHE A 223 4.21 13.77 -6.90
C PHE A 223 2.82 13.27 -7.32
N PHE A 224 1.80 14.14 -7.27
CA PHE A 224 0.43 13.75 -7.60
C PHE A 224 0.24 13.44 -9.08
N ALA A 225 0.97 14.11 -9.99
CA ALA A 225 0.95 13.77 -11.41
C ALA A 225 1.49 12.36 -11.67
N LYS A 226 2.51 11.93 -10.92
CA LYS A 226 3.07 10.58 -10.99
C LYS A 226 2.11 9.54 -10.44
N ILE A 227 1.44 9.80 -9.31
CA ILE A 227 0.37 8.95 -8.78
C ILE A 227 -0.77 8.83 -9.79
N PHE A 228 -1.24 9.94 -10.35
CA PHE A 228 -2.29 9.97 -11.38
C PHE A 228 -1.92 9.11 -12.60
N THR A 229 -0.69 9.25 -13.10
CA THR A 229 -0.20 8.46 -14.23
C THR A 229 -0.19 6.96 -13.91
N GLY A 230 0.22 6.57 -12.69
CA GLY A 230 0.17 5.19 -12.22
C GLY A 230 -1.26 4.64 -12.19
N ASN A 231 -2.19 5.38 -11.58
CA ASN A 231 -3.60 4.99 -11.50
C ASN A 231 -4.25 4.90 -12.89
N LEU A 232 -3.99 5.87 -13.76
CA LEU A 232 -4.51 5.83 -15.13
C LEU A 232 -3.98 4.62 -15.89
N THR A 233 -2.70 4.26 -15.71
CA THR A 233 -2.11 3.04 -16.28
C THR A 233 -2.83 1.80 -15.78
N ALA A 234 -3.06 1.68 -14.48
CA ALA A 234 -3.77 0.56 -13.88
C ALA A 234 -5.18 0.43 -14.43
N ILE A 235 -5.94 1.53 -14.49
CA ILE A 235 -7.31 1.53 -15.03
C ILE A 235 -7.34 1.08 -16.49
N LEU A 236 -6.43 1.56 -17.33
CA LEU A 236 -6.36 1.19 -18.73
C LEU A 236 -5.81 -0.22 -18.95
N ALA A 237 -5.12 -0.79 -17.96
CA ALA A 237 -4.63 -2.16 -17.99
C ALA A 237 -5.72 -3.20 -17.65
N PHE A 238 -6.82 -2.83 -17.03
CA PHE A 238 -7.90 -3.77 -16.68
C PHE A 238 -8.36 -4.65 -17.84
N PRO A 239 -8.76 -4.10 -19.02
CA PRO A 239 -9.17 -4.91 -20.13
C PRO A 239 -8.05 -5.81 -20.70
N ALA A 240 -6.79 -5.46 -20.47
CA ALA A 240 -5.67 -6.24 -20.96
C ALA A 240 -5.58 -7.62 -20.29
N HIS A 241 -6.03 -7.79 -19.05
CA HIS A 241 -6.01 -9.08 -18.35
C HIS A 241 -6.79 -10.15 -19.12
N ASP A 242 -8.04 -9.87 -19.47
CA ASP A 242 -8.89 -10.80 -20.22
C ASP A 242 -8.34 -11.09 -21.63
N ILE A 243 -7.78 -10.08 -22.28
CA ILE A 243 -7.18 -10.21 -23.60
C ILE A 243 -5.95 -11.12 -23.53
N ILE A 244 -5.05 -10.88 -22.57
CA ILE A 244 -3.81 -11.64 -22.39
C ILE A 244 -4.15 -13.10 -22.04
N GLU A 245 -5.10 -13.34 -21.14
CA GLU A 245 -5.54 -14.68 -20.78
C GLU A 245 -6.02 -15.46 -22.01
N LYS A 246 -6.87 -14.84 -22.85
CA LYS A 246 -7.35 -15.45 -24.10
C LYS A 246 -6.22 -15.71 -25.09
N GLN A 247 -5.29 -14.77 -25.26
CA GLN A 247 -4.16 -14.89 -26.20
C GLN A 247 -3.12 -15.92 -25.78
N THR A 248 -3.01 -16.18 -24.47
CA THR A 248 -2.01 -17.11 -23.91
C THR A 248 -2.61 -18.44 -23.52
N LYS A 249 -3.90 -18.66 -23.74
CA LYS A 249 -4.61 -19.90 -23.50
C LYS A 249 -3.90 -21.08 -24.19
N GLY A 250 -3.54 -22.10 -23.42
CA GLY A 250 -2.81 -23.27 -23.92
C GLY A 250 -1.29 -23.18 -23.89
N ARG A 251 -0.70 -22.04 -23.47
CA ARG A 251 0.74 -21.97 -23.20
C ARG A 251 1.10 -22.68 -21.88
N LYS A 252 2.33 -23.14 -21.76
CA LYS A 252 2.81 -23.85 -20.56
C LYS A 252 2.86 -23.00 -19.29
N ALA A 253 2.95 -21.70 -19.42
CA ALA A 253 3.02 -20.76 -18.31
C ALA A 253 1.85 -19.77 -18.35
N ALA A 254 1.44 -19.27 -17.21
CA ALA A 254 0.52 -18.13 -17.12
C ALA A 254 1.28 -16.83 -17.40
N TYR A 255 0.61 -15.89 -18.05
CA TYR A 255 1.17 -14.59 -18.43
C TYR A 255 0.33 -13.46 -17.85
N GLN A 256 0.99 -12.36 -17.58
CA GLN A 256 0.36 -11.12 -17.16
C GLN A 256 0.92 -9.93 -17.95
N LEU A 257 0.25 -8.80 -17.83
CA LEU A 257 0.75 -7.54 -18.34
C LEU A 257 2.09 -7.19 -17.67
N ASN A 258 3.08 -6.76 -18.44
CA ASN A 258 4.26 -6.11 -17.89
C ASN A 258 3.91 -4.66 -17.50
N PHE A 259 3.50 -4.45 -16.25
CA PHE A 259 3.06 -3.14 -15.76
C PHE A 259 4.14 -2.06 -15.89
N THR A 260 5.42 -2.43 -15.77
CA THR A 260 6.55 -1.53 -15.98
C THR A 260 6.58 -0.95 -17.40
N GLN A 261 6.34 -1.79 -18.40
CA GLN A 261 6.30 -1.36 -19.80
C GLN A 261 5.05 -0.53 -20.09
N ALA A 262 3.91 -0.93 -19.54
CA ALA A 262 2.66 -0.18 -19.65
C ALA A 262 2.81 1.23 -19.07
N LEU A 263 3.40 1.35 -17.88
CA LEU A 263 3.67 2.64 -17.23
C LEU A 263 4.66 3.50 -18.04
N SER A 264 5.68 2.91 -18.63
CA SER A 264 6.61 3.63 -19.50
C SER A 264 5.89 4.21 -20.73
N LYS A 265 5.02 3.44 -21.37
CA LYS A 265 4.21 3.92 -22.50
C LYS A 265 3.20 4.99 -22.09
N MET A 266 2.62 4.85 -20.89
CA MET A 266 1.66 5.83 -20.38
C MET A 266 2.31 7.20 -20.13
N LYS A 267 3.55 7.26 -19.65
CA LYS A 267 4.25 8.54 -19.43
C LYS A 267 4.24 9.44 -20.66
N ASP A 268 4.48 8.85 -21.84
CA ASP A 268 4.50 9.59 -23.11
C ASP A 268 3.08 9.87 -23.63
N SER A 269 2.11 9.14 -23.15
CA SER A 269 0.74 9.10 -23.70
C SER A 269 -0.25 9.92 -22.87
N VAL A 270 0.00 10.16 -21.59
CA VAL A 270 -0.96 10.82 -20.69
C VAL A 270 -1.32 12.23 -21.16
N ILE A 271 -0.36 13.00 -21.67
CA ILE A 271 -0.58 14.33 -22.21
C ILE A 271 -1.48 14.25 -23.44
N LEU A 272 -1.22 13.28 -24.33
CA LEU A 272 -2.00 13.09 -25.55
C LEU A 272 -3.45 12.69 -25.26
N LEU A 273 -3.71 11.97 -24.17
CA LEU A 273 -5.07 11.64 -23.72
C LEU A 273 -5.84 12.88 -23.27
N ILE A 274 -5.15 13.86 -22.68
CA ILE A 274 -5.75 15.09 -22.16
C ILE A 274 -6.01 16.11 -23.28
N ILE A 275 -5.06 16.29 -24.21
CA ILE A 275 -5.12 17.36 -25.22
C ILE A 275 -5.85 16.97 -26.51
N ARG A 276 -6.03 15.66 -26.78
CA ARG A 276 -6.72 15.21 -27.98
C ARG A 276 -8.22 15.49 -27.95
N PRO A 277 -8.85 15.78 -29.09
CA PRO A 277 -10.31 15.87 -29.19
C PRO A 277 -10.97 14.57 -28.74
N ALA A 278 -12.07 14.64 -28.00
CA ALA A 278 -12.79 13.50 -27.45
C ALA A 278 -13.11 12.41 -28.51
N SER A 279 -13.38 12.81 -29.75
CA SER A 279 -13.63 11.90 -30.90
C SER A 279 -12.43 10.98 -31.22
N LYS A 280 -11.20 11.38 -30.89
CA LYS A 280 -9.97 10.61 -31.17
C LYS A 280 -9.43 9.89 -29.95
N VAL A 281 -9.91 10.20 -28.75
CA VAL A 281 -9.45 9.59 -27.51
C VAL A 281 -9.74 8.09 -27.50
N LYS A 282 -10.91 7.67 -27.94
CA LYS A 282 -11.31 6.25 -27.98
C LYS A 282 -10.36 5.41 -28.84
N GLU A 283 -10.03 5.86 -30.03
CA GLU A 283 -9.09 5.19 -30.93
C GLU A 283 -7.70 5.08 -30.28
N TYR A 284 -7.24 6.16 -29.66
CA TYR A 284 -5.95 6.18 -29.01
C TYR A 284 -5.88 5.26 -27.78
N LEU A 285 -6.97 5.14 -27.00
CA LEU A 285 -7.07 4.18 -25.91
C LEU A 285 -6.96 2.73 -26.40
N PHE A 286 -7.58 2.40 -27.54
CA PHE A 286 -7.41 1.07 -28.15
C PHE A 286 -5.96 0.81 -28.58
N GLN A 287 -5.30 1.77 -29.21
CA GLN A 287 -3.88 1.65 -29.58
C GLN A 287 -2.98 1.43 -28.36
N LEU A 288 -3.25 2.15 -27.25
CA LEU A 288 -2.54 1.95 -25.99
C LEU A 288 -2.79 0.56 -25.41
N LEU A 289 -4.03 0.09 -25.43
CA LEU A 289 -4.38 -1.24 -24.95
C LEU A 289 -3.68 -2.34 -25.77
N GLU A 290 -3.61 -2.20 -27.08
CA GLU A 290 -2.85 -3.11 -27.95
C GLU A 290 -1.36 -3.12 -27.60
N LEU A 291 -0.76 -1.93 -27.39
CA LEU A 291 0.62 -1.80 -26.93
C LEU A 291 0.86 -2.46 -25.57
N PHE A 292 -0.10 -2.37 -24.67
CA PHE A 292 -0.05 -3.01 -23.37
C PHE A 292 -0.08 -4.53 -23.52
N CYS A 293 -1.02 -5.07 -24.30
CA CYS A 293 -1.17 -6.50 -24.55
C CYS A 293 0.02 -7.12 -25.33
N ALA A 294 0.77 -6.31 -26.08
CA ALA A 294 1.99 -6.76 -26.74
C ALA A 294 3.17 -6.96 -25.79
N ASN A 295 3.12 -6.38 -24.58
CA ASN A 295 4.19 -6.42 -23.59
C ASN A 295 3.75 -7.25 -22.37
N ILE A 296 3.91 -8.56 -22.45
CA ILE A 296 3.53 -9.51 -21.40
C ILE A 296 4.76 -10.13 -20.74
N GLU A 297 4.59 -10.58 -19.51
CA GLU A 297 5.60 -11.31 -18.77
C GLU A 297 5.04 -12.60 -18.16
N ILE A 298 5.91 -13.57 -17.91
CA ILE A 298 5.53 -14.84 -17.29
C ILE A 298 5.27 -14.62 -15.81
N ILE A 299 4.10 -15.08 -15.33
CA ILE A 299 3.83 -15.18 -13.90
C ILE A 299 4.73 -16.29 -13.35
N ARG A 300 5.65 -15.93 -12.47
CA ARG A 300 6.54 -16.87 -11.79
C ARG A 300 6.01 -17.10 -10.37
N PRO A 301 5.23 -18.17 -10.13
CA PRO A 301 4.81 -18.53 -8.78
C PRO A 301 6.07 -18.81 -7.95
N ASN A 302 6.07 -18.39 -6.70
CA ASN A 302 7.16 -18.62 -5.73
C ASN A 302 8.50 -17.92 -6.01
N ARG A 303 8.52 -16.80 -6.76
CA ARG A 303 9.74 -16.01 -6.88
C ARG A 303 10.09 -15.37 -5.53
N LYS A 304 11.01 -15.99 -4.79
CA LYS A 304 11.62 -15.39 -3.59
C LYS A 304 12.66 -14.36 -4.07
N ASN A 305 12.41 -13.08 -3.86
CA ASN A 305 13.44 -12.06 -4.03
C ASN A 305 14.24 -11.98 -2.73
N PRO A 306 15.54 -12.33 -2.70
CA PRO A 306 16.33 -12.16 -1.50
C PRO A 306 16.38 -10.67 -1.14
N HIS A 307 16.03 -10.36 0.11
CA HIS A 307 16.18 -9.02 0.64
C HIS A 307 17.66 -8.70 0.77
N HIS A 308 18.18 -7.81 -0.05
CA HIS A 308 19.38 -7.07 0.26
C HIS A 308 18.96 -5.79 0.99
N PHE A 309 18.99 -5.85 2.32
CA PHE A 309 19.04 -4.63 3.12
C PHE A 309 20.34 -3.91 2.78
N ARG A 310 20.26 -2.73 2.22
CA ARG A 310 21.33 -1.73 2.19
C ARG A 310 20.92 -0.57 3.08
#